data_329a6e5226eb9210f606bf5b138ec51b
#
_entry.id   329a6e5226eb9210f606bf5b138ec51b
#
_cell.length_a   1.000
_cell.length_b   1.000
_cell.length_c   1.000
_cell.angle_alpha   90.00
_cell.angle_beta   90.00
_cell.angle_gamma   90.00
#
_symmetry.space_group_name_H-M   'P 1'
#
loop_
_entity.id
_entity.type
_entity.pdbx_description
1 polymer ?
#
loop_
_entity_poly.entity_id
_entity_poly.type
_entity_poly.pdbx_seq_one_letter_code
_entity_poly.pdbx_strand_id
1 'polypeptide(L)'
;MTGAKALATLPVGVIVERRRAKSPWVDFTWKPVSVLPGTPAAAPWTVLCEADEGATFYAGPAEIALYRSETSNYRDNLAGSQPRLWVALRATGVEPPFEVFAVTVDPAEAEALTEAGNDVVEAVDMPDVVRTAVEAFISEHHVERPFYKRKRDRADPQALARHSPVRKQWK
;
A
#
# COMPACT_ATOMS: atom_id res chain seq x y z
N MET A 1 -15.90 3.59 -14.16
CA MET A 1 -14.42 3.57 -14.24
C MET A 1 -13.98 2.12 -14.28
N THR A 2 -13.46 1.66 -15.39
CA THR A 2 -12.97 0.27 -15.55
C THR A 2 -11.64 0.22 -14.79
N GLY A 3 -11.66 -0.32 -13.57
CA GLY A 3 -10.43 -0.58 -12.82
C GLY A 3 -9.53 -1.50 -13.62
N ALA A 4 -8.22 -1.25 -13.63
CA ALA A 4 -7.26 -2.13 -14.26
C ALA A 4 -7.43 -3.54 -13.68
N LYS A 5 -7.50 -4.56 -14.55
CA LYS A 5 -7.60 -5.95 -14.12
C LYS A 5 -6.23 -6.41 -13.63
N ALA A 6 -6.18 -7.00 -12.43
CA ALA A 6 -4.98 -7.67 -11.95
C ALA A 6 -4.55 -8.77 -12.93
N LEU A 7 -3.25 -8.85 -13.22
CA LEU A 7 -2.68 -9.91 -14.06
C LEU A 7 -2.37 -11.17 -13.27
N ALA A 8 -2.06 -11.03 -11.99
CA ALA A 8 -1.84 -12.14 -11.06
C ALA A 8 -2.39 -11.79 -9.69
N THR A 9 -2.76 -12.80 -8.92
CA THR A 9 -3.12 -12.70 -7.51
C THR A 9 -2.32 -13.72 -6.71
N LEU A 10 -1.86 -13.32 -5.52
CA LEU A 10 -1.15 -14.19 -4.59
C LEU A 10 -2.02 -14.38 -3.36
N PRO A 11 -2.50 -15.61 -3.09
CA PRO A 11 -3.27 -15.89 -1.89
C PRO A 11 -2.39 -15.83 -0.64
N VAL A 12 -2.87 -15.18 0.40
CA VAL A 12 -2.17 -15.01 1.68
C VAL A 12 -3.14 -15.13 2.85
N GLY A 13 -2.59 -15.40 4.03
CA GLY A 13 -3.30 -15.35 5.30
C GLY A 13 -2.78 -14.21 6.17
N VAL A 14 -3.65 -13.49 6.85
CA VAL A 14 -3.28 -12.35 7.69
C VAL A 14 -3.29 -12.72 9.17
N ILE A 15 -2.22 -12.36 9.86
CA ILE A 15 -2.08 -12.52 11.31
C ILE A 15 -2.19 -11.16 11.99
N VAL A 16 -3.07 -11.08 12.96
CA VAL A 16 -3.34 -9.87 13.74
C VAL A 16 -3.09 -10.12 15.21
N GLU A 17 -2.43 -9.19 15.86
CA GLU A 17 -2.22 -9.18 17.29
C GLU A 17 -3.21 -8.21 17.96
N ARG A 18 -3.79 -8.65 19.07
CA ARG A 18 -4.53 -7.81 20.01
C ARG A 18 -3.70 -7.67 21.27
N ARG A 19 -3.42 -6.45 21.70
CA ARG A 19 -2.75 -6.15 22.97
C ARG A 19 -3.62 -5.28 23.85
N ARG A 20 -3.50 -5.45 25.16
CA ARG A 20 -4.12 -4.55 26.11
C ARG A 20 -3.57 -3.14 25.91
N ALA A 21 -4.47 -2.18 25.74
CA ALA A 21 -4.07 -0.79 25.53
C ALA A 21 -3.55 -0.16 26.85
N LYS A 22 -2.57 0.73 26.72
CA LYS A 22 -2.11 1.54 27.85
C LYS A 22 -3.00 2.77 28.09
N SER A 23 -3.94 3.02 27.20
CA SER A 23 -4.85 4.15 27.24
C SER A 23 -6.12 3.81 28.04
N PRO A 24 -6.65 4.72 28.87
CA PRO A 24 -7.93 4.50 29.57
C PRO A 24 -9.15 4.58 28.64
N TRP A 25 -8.98 4.99 27.39
CA TRP A 25 -10.09 5.21 26.44
C TRP A 25 -10.40 4.02 25.55
N VAL A 26 -9.49 3.05 25.46
CA VAL A 26 -9.66 1.81 24.69
C VAL A 26 -9.09 0.64 25.46
N ASP A 27 -9.78 -0.49 25.43
CA ASP A 27 -9.35 -1.69 26.15
C ASP A 27 -8.21 -2.41 25.44
N PHE A 28 -8.24 -2.42 24.11
CA PHE A 28 -7.31 -3.16 23.28
C PHE A 28 -6.87 -2.35 22.07
N THR A 29 -5.62 -2.55 21.66
CA THR A 29 -5.07 -2.15 20.35
C THR A 29 -4.95 -3.38 19.46
N TRP A 30 -5.24 -3.21 18.17
CA TRP A 30 -5.18 -4.25 17.16
C TRP A 30 -4.18 -3.87 16.10
N LYS A 31 -3.33 -4.81 15.71
CA LYS A 31 -2.25 -4.56 14.77
C LYS A 31 -1.99 -5.77 13.91
N PRO A 32 -1.98 -5.65 12.55
CA PRO A 32 -1.37 -6.65 11.70
C PRO A 32 0.10 -6.86 12.04
N VAL A 33 0.52 -8.10 12.20
CA VAL A 33 1.91 -8.42 12.60
C VAL A 33 2.63 -9.31 11.62
N SER A 34 1.91 -10.07 10.81
CA SER A 34 2.51 -10.99 9.83
C SER A 34 1.52 -11.36 8.73
N VAL A 35 2.08 -11.82 7.61
CA VAL A 35 1.35 -12.41 6.50
C VAL A 35 1.93 -13.79 6.23
N LEU A 36 1.08 -14.78 6.09
CA LEU A 36 1.44 -16.15 5.72
C LEU A 36 1.27 -16.35 4.21
N PRO A 37 2.22 -16.99 3.51
CA PRO A 37 2.00 -17.37 2.12
C PRO A 37 0.92 -18.47 2.03
N GLY A 38 0.00 -18.31 1.07
CA GLY A 38 -1.15 -19.22 0.91
C GLY A 38 -2.27 -18.94 1.91
N THR A 39 -3.35 -19.70 1.78
CA THR A 39 -4.54 -19.56 2.62
C THR A 39 -4.66 -20.77 3.56
N PRO A 40 -4.39 -20.61 4.87
CA PRO A 40 -4.64 -21.67 5.84
C PRO A 40 -6.09 -22.12 5.85
N ALA A 41 -6.32 -23.42 6.07
CA ALA A 41 -7.65 -24.00 6.19
C ALA A 41 -8.24 -23.77 7.61
N ALA A 42 -8.18 -22.53 8.10
CA ALA A 42 -8.71 -22.13 9.39
C ALA A 42 -9.82 -21.08 9.20
N ALA A 43 -10.78 -21.07 10.10
CA ALA A 43 -11.79 -20.02 10.08
C ALA A 43 -11.17 -18.65 10.40
N PRO A 44 -11.65 -17.56 9.79
CA PRO A 44 -11.23 -16.21 10.16
C PRO A 44 -11.42 -15.97 11.67
N TRP A 45 -10.49 -15.24 12.27
CA TRP A 45 -10.43 -14.90 13.70
C TRP A 45 -10.20 -16.09 14.63
N THR A 46 -9.67 -17.19 14.10
CA THR A 46 -9.16 -18.29 14.94
C THR A 46 -8.01 -17.79 15.81
N VAL A 47 -8.10 -18.05 17.12
CA VAL A 47 -7.04 -17.76 18.08
C VAL A 47 -5.85 -18.69 17.81
N LEU A 48 -4.67 -18.12 17.59
CA LEU A 48 -3.43 -18.86 17.40
C LEU A 48 -2.62 -18.99 18.70
N CYS A 49 -2.61 -17.90 19.48
CA CYS A 49 -1.92 -17.84 20.75
C CYS A 49 -2.65 -16.84 21.66
N GLU A 50 -2.73 -17.20 22.93
CA GLU A 50 -3.29 -16.33 23.98
C GLU A 50 -2.31 -16.21 25.12
N ALA A 51 -2.12 -14.98 25.62
CA ALA A 51 -1.25 -14.64 26.74
C ALA A 51 -1.94 -13.56 27.61
N ASP A 52 -1.39 -13.35 28.80
CA ASP A 52 -2.00 -12.43 29.79
C ASP A 52 -2.20 -11.00 29.28
N GLU A 53 -1.32 -10.54 28.38
CA GLU A 53 -1.36 -9.16 27.86
C GLU A 53 -1.95 -9.06 26.44
N GLY A 54 -2.28 -10.16 25.79
CA GLY A 54 -2.76 -10.13 24.40
C GLY A 54 -3.05 -11.48 23.80
N ALA A 55 -3.50 -11.44 22.55
CA ALA A 55 -3.74 -12.63 21.76
C ALA A 55 -3.37 -12.40 20.30
N THR A 56 -3.02 -13.48 19.62
CA THR A 56 -2.71 -13.49 18.19
C THR A 56 -3.77 -14.32 17.47
N PHE A 57 -4.27 -13.80 16.35
CA PHE A 57 -5.35 -14.38 15.59
C PHE A 57 -4.95 -14.59 14.14
N TYR A 58 -5.47 -15.64 13.52
CA TYR A 58 -5.61 -15.71 12.08
C TYR A 58 -6.83 -14.88 11.68
N ALA A 59 -6.62 -13.66 11.19
CA ALA A 59 -7.69 -12.74 10.87
C ALA A 59 -8.48 -13.14 9.62
N GLY A 60 -7.86 -13.91 8.73
CA GLY A 60 -8.54 -14.46 7.54
C GLY A 60 -7.67 -14.43 6.29
N PRO A 61 -8.23 -14.94 5.18
CA PRO A 61 -7.57 -14.94 3.89
C PRO A 61 -7.61 -13.55 3.25
N ALA A 62 -6.62 -13.28 2.40
CA ALA A 62 -6.58 -12.15 1.51
C ALA A 62 -5.87 -12.50 0.20
N GLU A 63 -5.93 -11.63 -0.78
CA GLU A 63 -5.20 -11.75 -2.03
C GLU A 63 -4.38 -10.48 -2.28
N ILE A 64 -3.11 -10.66 -2.65
CA ILE A 64 -2.28 -9.57 -3.17
C ILE A 64 -2.50 -9.51 -4.67
N ALA A 65 -3.13 -8.45 -5.16
CA ALA A 65 -3.34 -8.21 -6.58
C ALA A 65 -2.10 -7.55 -7.21
N LEU A 66 -1.61 -8.09 -8.33
CA LEU A 66 -0.46 -7.57 -9.04
C LEU A 66 -0.86 -6.98 -10.39
N TYR A 67 -0.42 -5.75 -10.65
CA TYR A 67 -0.73 -4.97 -11.85
C TYR A 67 0.53 -4.62 -12.62
N ARG A 68 0.48 -4.75 -13.94
CA ARG A 68 1.61 -4.39 -14.81
C ARG A 68 2.00 -2.90 -14.69
N SER A 69 1.03 -2.02 -14.49
CA SER A 69 1.27 -0.58 -14.35
C SER A 69 2.11 -0.22 -13.12
N GLU A 70 2.07 -1.05 -12.07
CA GLU A 70 2.66 -0.76 -10.76
C GLU A 70 4.00 -1.48 -10.52
N THR A 71 4.54 -2.17 -11.53
CA THR A 71 5.80 -2.92 -11.41
C THR A 71 7.01 -2.06 -10.98
N SER A 72 6.98 -0.76 -11.26
CA SER A 72 8.01 0.17 -10.78
C SER A 72 7.98 0.32 -9.27
N ASN A 73 6.77 0.47 -8.70
CA ASN A 73 6.57 0.59 -7.24
C ASN A 73 6.99 -0.69 -6.53
N TYR A 74 6.64 -1.86 -7.11
CA TYR A 74 7.06 -3.15 -6.57
C TYR A 74 8.57 -3.30 -6.56
N ARG A 75 9.25 -2.91 -7.65
CA ARG A 75 10.71 -2.93 -7.75
C ARG A 75 11.36 -2.04 -6.69
N ASP A 76 10.82 -0.84 -6.49
CA ASP A 76 11.35 0.10 -5.51
C ASP A 76 11.19 -0.43 -4.08
N ASN A 77 10.06 -1.09 -3.76
CA ASN A 77 9.88 -1.79 -2.49
C ASN A 77 10.90 -2.92 -2.30
N LEU A 78 11.10 -3.77 -3.33
CA LEU A 78 12.05 -4.88 -3.25
C LEU A 78 13.52 -4.43 -3.21
N ALA A 79 13.85 -3.26 -3.72
CA ALA A 79 15.19 -2.68 -3.66
C ALA A 79 15.56 -2.16 -2.27
N GLY A 80 14.57 -1.97 -1.39
CA GLY A 80 14.79 -1.58 -0.01
C GLY A 80 15.50 -2.67 0.81
N SER A 81 16.11 -2.29 1.92
CA SER A 81 16.80 -3.21 2.83
C SER A 81 15.86 -4.26 3.45
N GLN A 82 14.60 -3.93 3.59
CA GLN A 82 13.54 -4.78 4.13
C GLN A 82 12.27 -4.62 3.29
N PRO A 83 12.02 -5.48 2.31
CA PRO A 83 10.78 -5.48 1.56
C PRO A 83 9.56 -5.66 2.47
N ARG A 84 8.50 -4.90 2.23
CA ARG A 84 7.32 -4.86 3.09
C ARG A 84 6.05 -5.23 2.33
N LEU A 85 5.10 -5.75 3.08
CA LEU A 85 3.69 -5.78 2.72
C LEU A 85 2.93 -4.81 3.63
N TRP A 86 1.90 -4.20 3.11
CA TRP A 86 0.99 -3.38 3.90
C TRP A 86 -0.34 -4.09 4.03
N VAL A 87 -0.82 -4.19 5.25
CA VAL A 87 -2.10 -4.82 5.59
C VAL A 87 -3.02 -3.74 6.13
N ALA A 88 -4.20 -3.62 5.53
CA ALA A 88 -5.26 -2.74 5.97
C ALA A 88 -6.38 -3.55 6.65
N LEU A 89 -6.72 -3.14 7.86
CA LEU A 89 -7.88 -3.66 8.61
C LEU A 89 -8.95 -2.57 8.66
N ARG A 90 -10.17 -2.93 8.33
CA ARG A 90 -11.34 -2.05 8.39
C ARG A 90 -12.19 -2.38 9.59
N ALA A 91 -12.62 -1.34 10.33
CA ALA A 91 -13.52 -1.50 11.46
C ALA A 91 -14.91 -1.96 10.98
N THR A 92 -15.45 -3.00 11.62
CA THR A 92 -16.75 -3.56 11.31
C THR A 92 -17.88 -2.97 12.16
N GLY A 93 -17.55 -2.41 13.32
CA GLY A 93 -18.52 -1.96 14.32
C GLY A 93 -19.23 -3.08 15.09
N VAL A 94 -18.86 -4.34 14.82
CA VAL A 94 -19.37 -5.54 15.50
C VAL A 94 -18.21 -6.47 15.85
N GLU A 95 -18.46 -7.53 16.60
CA GLU A 95 -17.44 -8.54 16.90
C GLU A 95 -17.34 -9.58 15.77
N PRO A 96 -16.16 -9.87 15.21
CA PRO A 96 -14.86 -9.26 15.52
C PRO A 96 -14.77 -7.80 15.03
N PRO A 97 -14.02 -6.92 15.74
CA PRO A 97 -14.08 -5.48 15.52
C PRO A 97 -13.45 -5.01 14.19
N PHE A 98 -12.73 -5.89 13.51
CA PHE A 98 -12.07 -5.61 12.24
C PHE A 98 -12.28 -6.74 11.23
N GLU A 99 -12.19 -6.39 9.97
CA GLU A 99 -12.04 -7.33 8.85
C GLU A 99 -10.76 -7.01 8.07
N VAL A 100 -10.19 -8.00 7.41
CA VAL A 100 -9.07 -7.79 6.49
C VAL A 100 -9.61 -7.12 5.23
N PHE A 101 -9.23 -5.87 5.01
CA PHE A 101 -9.70 -5.08 3.88
C PHE A 101 -8.80 -5.22 2.66
N ALA A 102 -7.47 -5.13 2.83
CA ALA A 102 -6.51 -5.23 1.74
C ALA A 102 -5.15 -5.71 2.24
N VAL A 103 -4.41 -6.37 1.35
CA VAL A 103 -2.97 -6.62 1.48
C VAL A 103 -2.31 -6.22 0.18
N THR A 104 -1.31 -5.34 0.25
CA THR A 104 -0.63 -4.85 -0.94
C THR A 104 0.89 -4.87 -0.81
N VAL A 105 1.56 -5.01 -1.96
CA VAL A 105 3.01 -4.86 -2.12
C VAL A 105 3.38 -3.46 -2.61
N ASP A 106 2.37 -2.65 -2.99
CA ASP A 106 2.54 -1.31 -3.54
C ASP A 106 2.54 -0.25 -2.43
N PRO A 107 3.67 0.45 -2.18
CA PRO A 107 3.72 1.51 -1.19
C PRO A 107 2.78 2.69 -1.50
N ALA A 108 2.51 2.98 -2.78
CA ALA A 108 1.60 4.06 -3.16
C ALA A 108 0.13 3.71 -2.84
N GLU A 109 -0.27 2.45 -3.04
CA GLU A 109 -1.58 1.97 -2.62
C GLU A 109 -1.72 1.99 -1.08
N ALA A 110 -0.66 1.61 -0.36
CA ALA A 110 -0.63 1.67 1.09
C ALA A 110 -0.79 3.10 1.63
N GLU A 111 -0.15 4.08 1.00
CA GLU A 111 -0.29 5.49 1.33
C GLU A 111 -1.75 5.95 1.13
N ALA A 112 -2.35 5.61 0.00
CA ALA A 112 -3.75 5.93 -0.28
C ALA A 112 -4.73 5.31 0.73
N LEU A 113 -4.48 4.07 1.17
CA LEU A 113 -5.28 3.40 2.22
C LEU A 113 -5.15 4.13 3.57
N THR A 114 -3.94 4.61 3.90
CA THR A 114 -3.68 5.36 5.14
C THR A 114 -4.37 6.74 5.11
N GLU A 115 -4.35 7.43 3.99
CA GLU A 115 -5.02 8.74 3.82
C GLU A 115 -6.54 8.65 3.92
N ALA A 116 -7.14 7.51 3.58
CA ALA A 116 -8.58 7.30 3.74
C ALA A 116 -9.06 7.38 5.21
N GLY A 117 -8.16 7.21 6.18
CA GLY A 117 -8.34 7.62 7.59
C GLY A 117 -9.23 6.74 8.45
N ASN A 118 -9.85 5.69 7.90
CA ASN A 118 -10.77 4.82 8.64
C ASN A 118 -10.22 3.41 8.90
N ASP A 119 -9.08 3.09 8.30
CA ASP A 119 -8.49 1.75 8.34
C ASP A 119 -7.22 1.76 9.20
N VAL A 120 -6.92 0.63 9.85
CA VAL A 120 -5.63 0.39 10.49
C VAL A 120 -4.69 -0.16 9.42
N VAL A 121 -3.70 0.61 9.00
CA VAL A 121 -2.72 0.20 7.98
C VAL A 121 -1.35 0.01 8.62
N GLU A 122 -0.78 -1.18 8.49
CA GLU A 122 0.53 -1.53 9.05
C GLU A 122 1.42 -2.22 8.04
N ALA A 123 2.70 -1.85 8.07
CA ALA A 123 3.74 -2.50 7.30
C ALA A 123 4.26 -3.74 8.05
N VAL A 124 4.23 -4.89 7.38
CA VAL A 124 4.75 -6.16 7.90
C VAL A 124 5.86 -6.69 6.99
N ASP A 125 6.67 -7.60 7.51
CA ASP A 125 7.74 -8.23 6.72
C ASP A 125 7.15 -9.05 5.58
N MET A 126 7.77 -8.97 4.41
CA MET A 126 7.38 -9.75 3.25
C MET A 126 7.95 -11.17 3.35
N PRO A 127 7.13 -12.22 3.34
CA PRO A 127 7.62 -13.59 3.29
C PRO A 127 8.41 -13.86 2.02
N ASP A 128 9.47 -14.68 2.09
CA ASP A 128 10.34 -14.98 0.95
C ASP A 128 9.59 -15.57 -0.25
N VAL A 129 8.56 -16.39 0.01
CA VAL A 129 7.71 -16.98 -1.04
C VAL A 129 6.97 -15.89 -1.80
N VAL A 130 6.41 -14.90 -1.10
CA VAL A 130 5.74 -13.75 -1.72
C VAL A 130 6.73 -12.90 -2.47
N ARG A 131 7.90 -12.62 -1.88
CA ARG A 131 8.99 -11.89 -2.51
C ARG A 131 9.39 -12.51 -3.84
N THR A 132 9.66 -13.80 -3.85
CA THR A 132 10.05 -14.56 -5.06
C THR A 132 8.96 -14.47 -6.15
N ALA A 133 7.69 -14.57 -5.77
CA ALA A 133 6.58 -14.43 -6.71
C ALA A 133 6.47 -13.01 -7.30
N VAL A 134 6.69 -11.98 -6.50
CA VAL A 134 6.69 -10.58 -6.96
C VAL A 134 7.90 -10.31 -7.86
N GLU A 135 9.09 -10.82 -7.52
CA GLU A 135 10.30 -10.74 -8.37
C GLU A 135 10.07 -11.36 -9.75
N ALA A 136 9.46 -12.56 -9.78
CA ALA A 136 9.11 -13.22 -11.03
C ALA A 136 8.11 -12.40 -11.86
N PHE A 137 7.08 -11.84 -11.22
CA PHE A 137 6.11 -10.96 -11.86
C PHE A 137 6.75 -9.70 -12.47
N ILE A 138 7.66 -9.06 -11.73
CA ILE A 138 8.41 -7.90 -12.23
C ILE A 138 9.26 -8.30 -13.44
N SER A 139 9.99 -9.41 -13.36
CA SER A 139 10.84 -9.91 -14.46
C SER A 139 10.05 -10.13 -15.74
N GLU A 140 8.81 -10.61 -15.64
CA GLU A 140 7.96 -10.92 -16.79
C GLU A 140 7.26 -9.67 -17.37
N HIS A 141 6.84 -8.74 -16.49
CA HIS A 141 5.89 -7.69 -16.88
C HIS A 141 6.46 -6.27 -16.82
N HIS A 142 7.63 -6.06 -16.20
CA HIS A 142 8.22 -4.72 -16.10
C HIS A 142 8.76 -4.25 -17.45
N VAL A 143 8.34 -3.05 -17.84
CA VAL A 143 8.87 -2.35 -19.01
C VAL A 143 9.46 -1.03 -18.55
N GLU A 144 10.77 -0.87 -18.70
CA GLU A 144 11.42 0.42 -18.42
C GLU A 144 10.83 1.51 -19.33
N ARG A 145 10.25 2.53 -18.71
CA ARG A 145 9.83 3.73 -19.42
C ARG A 145 10.97 4.74 -19.36
N PRO A 146 11.60 5.12 -20.50
CA PRO A 146 12.62 6.14 -20.48
C PRO A 146 12.03 7.45 -19.94
N PHE A 147 12.67 8.01 -18.92
CA PHE A 147 12.26 9.27 -18.33
C PHE A 147 12.62 10.41 -19.28
N TYR A 148 11.65 10.92 -20.05
CA TYR A 148 11.82 12.16 -20.80
C TYR A 148 11.60 13.36 -19.87
N LYS A 149 12.69 14.03 -19.46
CA LYS A 149 12.58 15.35 -18.88
C LYS A 149 11.86 16.27 -19.88
N ARG A 150 10.65 16.74 -19.53
CA ARG A 150 10.03 17.84 -20.27
C ARG A 150 11.06 18.97 -20.35
N LYS A 151 11.50 19.35 -21.55
CA LYS A 151 12.20 20.62 -21.74
C LYS A 151 11.29 21.70 -21.18
N ARG A 152 11.73 22.39 -20.12
CA ARG A 152 11.08 23.64 -19.72
C ARG A 152 11.22 24.57 -20.93
N ASP A 153 10.10 24.95 -21.53
CA ASP A 153 10.07 26.04 -22.48
C ASP A 153 10.67 27.23 -21.75
N ARG A 154 11.86 27.65 -22.20
CA ARG A 154 12.44 28.92 -21.75
C ARG A 154 11.42 29.96 -22.14
N ALA A 155 10.88 30.71 -21.15
CA ALA A 155 10.10 31.90 -21.42
C ALA A 155 10.90 32.74 -22.43
N ASP A 156 10.27 33.08 -23.56
CA ASP A 156 10.88 33.90 -24.61
C ASP A 156 11.20 35.27 -24.00
N PRO A 157 12.49 35.64 -23.82
CA PRO A 157 12.83 36.94 -23.25
C PRO A 157 12.34 38.11 -24.08
N GLN A 158 11.99 37.88 -25.36
CA GLN A 158 11.51 38.90 -26.26
C GLN A 158 10.00 39.13 -26.19
N ALA A 159 9.23 38.21 -25.57
CA ALA A 159 7.77 38.38 -25.39
C ALA A 159 7.45 39.57 -24.49
N LEU A 160 8.32 39.91 -23.52
CA LEU A 160 8.18 41.05 -22.61
C LEU A 160 8.62 42.40 -23.25
N ALA A 161 9.42 42.38 -24.32
CA ALA A 161 9.94 43.56 -24.97
C ALA A 161 8.93 44.21 -25.94
N ARG A 162 7.81 43.58 -26.26
CA ARG A 162 6.83 44.08 -27.24
C ARG A 162 5.78 45.01 -26.67
N HIS A 163 5.79 45.33 -25.39
CA HIS A 163 4.84 46.26 -24.75
C HIS A 163 5.54 47.47 -24.18
N SER A 164 6.22 48.26 -25.07
CA SER A 164 6.52 49.68 -24.75
C SER A 164 5.33 50.54 -25.18
N PRO A 165 4.64 51.21 -24.26
CA PRO A 165 3.58 52.14 -24.68
C PRO A 165 4.17 53.35 -25.39
N VAL A 166 3.73 53.58 -26.60
CA VAL A 166 4.03 54.81 -27.37
C VAL A 166 3.53 56.01 -26.59
N ARG A 167 4.46 56.82 -26.08
CA ARG A 167 4.19 58.09 -25.40
C ARG A 167 3.57 59.08 -26.41
N LYS A 168 2.27 59.31 -26.38
CA LYS A 168 1.65 60.41 -27.17
C LYS A 168 2.13 61.73 -26.61
N GLN A 169 2.93 62.46 -27.41
CA GLN A 169 3.22 63.87 -27.15
C GLN A 169 2.00 64.67 -27.55
N TRP A 170 1.48 65.43 -26.59
CA TRP A 170 0.47 66.46 -26.83
C TRP A 170 1.22 67.79 -27.20
N LYS A 171 0.87 68.39 -28.32
CA LYS A 171 1.16 69.80 -28.64
C LYS A 171 0.06 70.64 -28.08
#